data_f3ecad1ec8fc7cb1190bfbf4c673b8f2
#
_entry.id   f3ecad1ec8fc7cb1190bfbf4c673b8f2
#
_cell.length_a   1.000
_cell.length_b   1.000
_cell.length_c   1.000
_cell.angle_alpha   90.00
_cell.angle_beta   90.00
_cell.angle_gamma   90.00
#
_symmetry.space_group_name_H-M   'P 1'
#
loop_
_entity.id
_entity.type
_entity.pdbx_description
1 polymer ?
#
loop_
_entity_poly.entity_id
_entity_poly.type
_entity_poly.pdbx_seq_one_letter_code
_entity_poly.pdbx_strand_id
1 'polypeptide(L)'
;MNPSIPSAPRILFVADLNFYAKGYSRLASLKRLGAEVEAFSHTPIGGDEAGHPSFSLLFRFAWKLGIHMDTEAVNESLPEKAKAFAPDIIWIEKGNMVRPRTLMALHDACPGAIIASYSEDDMYNPINRSLAYQRGLKHYNVVFVSKSFNADKEELPSLGA
;
A
#
# COMPACT_ATOMS: atom_id res chain seq x y z
N MET A 1 -3.34 24.50 6.27
CA MET A 1 -4.72 24.08 6.63
C MET A 1 -4.70 22.55 6.64
N ASN A 2 -5.08 21.92 7.77
CA ASN A 2 -5.30 20.48 7.75
C ASN A 2 -6.56 20.21 6.93
N PRO A 3 -6.50 19.33 5.91
CA PRO A 3 -7.71 18.93 5.20
C PRO A 3 -8.67 18.27 6.20
N SER A 4 -9.90 18.75 6.28
CA SER A 4 -10.93 18.10 7.08
C SER A 4 -11.37 16.83 6.36
N ILE A 5 -11.12 15.67 6.96
CA ILE A 5 -11.61 14.40 6.43
C ILE A 5 -13.14 14.38 6.57
N PRO A 6 -13.90 14.07 5.49
CA PRO A 6 -15.35 13.94 5.55
C PRO A 6 -15.82 12.89 6.57
N SER A 7 -17.08 13.02 7.03
CA SER A 7 -17.67 12.04 7.95
C SER A 7 -17.78 10.62 7.36
N ALA A 8 -17.81 10.51 6.03
CA ALA A 8 -17.77 9.26 5.26
C ALA A 8 -16.66 9.39 4.21
N PRO A 9 -15.40 9.15 4.58
CA PRO A 9 -14.27 9.32 3.65
C PRO A 9 -14.31 8.28 2.53
N ARG A 10 -13.90 8.71 1.33
CA ARG A 10 -13.67 7.85 0.18
C ARG A 10 -12.24 7.33 0.23
N ILE A 11 -12.08 6.03 0.36
CA ILE A 11 -10.78 5.38 0.55
C ILE A 11 -10.47 4.46 -0.61
N LEU A 12 -9.41 4.74 -1.35
CA LEU A 12 -8.81 3.76 -2.27
C LEU A 12 -7.83 2.91 -1.47
N PHE A 13 -8.23 1.66 -1.20
CA PHE A 13 -7.52 0.75 -0.33
C PHE A 13 -6.73 -0.29 -1.13
N VAL A 14 -5.41 -0.25 -1.02
CA VAL A 14 -4.47 -1.12 -1.75
C VAL A 14 -3.79 -2.06 -0.77
N ALA A 15 -4.13 -3.35 -0.82
CA ALA A 15 -3.64 -4.34 0.14
C ALA A 15 -3.63 -5.75 -0.46
N ASP A 16 -3.09 -6.72 0.29
CA ASP A 16 -3.39 -8.14 0.04
C ASP A 16 -4.83 -8.40 0.48
N LEU A 17 -5.70 -8.75 -0.48
CA LEU A 17 -7.13 -8.97 -0.26
C LEU A 17 -7.51 -10.45 -0.23
N ASN A 18 -6.56 -11.37 -0.13
CA ASN A 18 -6.86 -12.75 0.12
C ASN A 18 -7.54 -12.92 1.49
N PHE A 19 -8.48 -13.87 1.61
CA PHE A 19 -9.34 -14.01 2.80
C PHE A 19 -8.55 -14.25 4.11
N TYR A 20 -7.34 -14.81 4.03
CA TYR A 20 -6.45 -15.04 5.17
C TYR A 20 -5.59 -13.81 5.51
N ALA A 21 -5.54 -12.81 4.62
CA ALA A 21 -4.72 -11.62 4.80
C ALA A 21 -5.39 -10.61 5.73
N LYS A 22 -4.57 -9.90 6.51
CA LYS A 22 -5.08 -8.85 7.40
C LYS A 22 -5.69 -7.67 6.63
N GLY A 23 -5.24 -7.42 5.39
CA GLY A 23 -5.84 -6.45 4.50
C GLY A 23 -7.32 -6.71 4.24
N TYR A 24 -7.71 -7.99 4.05
CA TYR A 24 -9.12 -8.37 3.91
C TYR A 24 -9.97 -7.99 5.13
N SER A 25 -9.49 -8.31 6.33
CA SER A 25 -10.19 -7.96 7.57
C SER A 25 -10.26 -6.46 7.81
N ARG A 26 -9.21 -5.72 7.41
CA ARG A 26 -9.16 -4.26 7.53
C ARG A 26 -10.12 -3.59 6.55
N LEU A 27 -10.22 -4.08 5.33
CA LEU A 27 -11.22 -3.64 4.36
C LEU A 27 -12.65 -3.74 4.93
N ALA A 28 -12.98 -4.90 5.52
CA ALA A 28 -14.28 -5.10 6.16
C ALA A 28 -14.52 -4.12 7.32
N SER A 29 -13.47 -3.78 8.07
CA SER A 29 -13.54 -2.83 9.17
C SER A 29 -13.74 -1.39 8.69
N LEU A 30 -13.06 -0.96 7.64
CA LEU A 30 -13.23 0.36 7.04
C LEU A 30 -14.67 0.57 6.53
N LYS A 31 -15.23 -0.43 5.86
CA LYS A 31 -16.62 -0.40 5.40
C LYS A 31 -17.62 -0.33 6.57
N ARG A 32 -17.38 -1.08 7.66
CA ARG A 32 -18.23 -1.02 8.87
C ARG A 32 -18.17 0.34 9.56
N LEU A 33 -17.07 1.05 9.47
CA LEU A 33 -16.91 2.42 9.99
C LEU A 33 -17.58 3.48 9.11
N GLY A 34 -18.22 3.09 8.01
CA GLY A 34 -18.98 3.97 7.13
C GLY A 34 -18.16 4.62 6.02
N ALA A 35 -16.91 4.20 5.80
CA ALA A 35 -16.14 4.67 4.65
C ALA A 35 -16.67 4.10 3.34
N GLU A 36 -16.69 4.89 2.27
CA GLU A 36 -16.83 4.42 0.90
C GLU A 36 -15.46 3.89 0.43
N VAL A 37 -15.36 2.56 0.23
CA VAL A 37 -14.06 1.94 -0.05
C VAL A 37 -14.06 1.26 -1.40
N GLU A 38 -13.20 1.71 -2.30
CA GLU A 38 -12.75 0.96 -3.46
C GLU A 38 -11.46 0.22 -3.09
N ALA A 39 -11.45 -1.11 -3.31
CA ALA A 39 -10.33 -1.96 -2.92
C ALA A 39 -9.59 -2.50 -4.14
N PHE A 40 -8.26 -2.50 -4.07
CA PHE A 40 -7.38 -3.03 -5.09
C PHE A 40 -6.36 -3.98 -4.48
N SER A 41 -6.36 -5.25 -4.91
CA SER A 41 -5.36 -6.21 -4.45
C SER A 41 -4.03 -5.99 -5.15
N HIS A 42 -2.96 -5.91 -4.39
CA HIS A 42 -1.60 -5.87 -4.93
C HIS A 42 -0.96 -7.27 -5.03
N THR A 43 -1.72 -8.30 -4.69
CA THR A 43 -1.35 -9.71 -4.83
C THR A 43 -2.43 -10.45 -5.60
N PRO A 44 -2.09 -11.51 -6.36
CA PRO A 44 -3.09 -12.36 -6.98
C PRO A 44 -4.09 -12.89 -5.95
N ILE A 45 -5.38 -12.87 -6.28
CA ILE A 45 -6.45 -13.40 -5.41
C ILE A 45 -6.76 -14.82 -5.83
N GLY A 46 -6.86 -15.73 -4.84
CA GLY A 46 -7.14 -17.14 -5.06
C GLY A 46 -5.87 -17.95 -5.34
N GLY A 47 -6.03 -19.20 -5.76
CA GLY A 47 -4.90 -20.09 -6.07
C GLY A 47 -5.21 -21.56 -5.84
N ASP A 48 -4.83 -22.09 -4.69
CA ASP A 48 -5.11 -23.48 -4.30
C ASP A 48 -6.50 -23.64 -3.66
N GLU A 49 -6.87 -24.87 -3.31
CA GLU A 49 -8.16 -25.18 -2.65
C GLU A 49 -8.32 -24.46 -1.29
N ALA A 50 -7.21 -24.05 -0.67
CA ALA A 50 -7.20 -23.26 0.55
C ALA A 50 -7.22 -21.74 0.26
N GLY A 51 -7.26 -21.32 -1.02
CA GLY A 51 -7.33 -19.92 -1.44
C GLY A 51 -5.99 -19.19 -1.36
N HIS A 52 -4.86 -19.91 -1.26
CA HIS A 52 -3.55 -19.29 -1.31
C HIS A 52 -3.09 -19.06 -2.75
N PRO A 53 -2.54 -17.88 -3.10
CA PRO A 53 -2.06 -17.62 -4.44
C PRO A 53 -0.91 -18.54 -4.82
N SER A 54 -0.97 -19.10 -6.04
CA SER A 54 0.11 -19.90 -6.60
C SER A 54 1.16 -18.99 -7.23
N PHE A 55 2.33 -18.90 -6.62
CA PHE A 55 3.44 -18.13 -7.15
C PHE A 55 4.40 -19.03 -7.94
N SER A 56 4.81 -18.58 -9.13
CA SER A 56 5.81 -19.25 -9.94
C SER A 56 7.18 -19.34 -9.21
N LEU A 57 8.02 -20.31 -9.59
CA LEU A 57 9.38 -20.43 -9.05
C LEU A 57 10.18 -19.14 -9.27
N LEU A 58 10.00 -18.49 -10.42
CA LEU A 58 10.65 -17.22 -10.74
C LEU A 58 10.23 -16.11 -9.77
N PHE A 59 8.93 -16.01 -9.48
CA PHE A 59 8.41 -15.04 -8.51
C PHE A 59 9.03 -15.26 -7.13
N ARG A 60 9.04 -16.52 -6.65
CA ARG A 60 9.61 -16.89 -5.34
C ARG A 60 11.12 -16.61 -5.27
N PHE A 61 11.84 -16.83 -6.37
CA PHE A 61 13.26 -16.51 -6.44
C PHE A 61 13.52 -15.00 -6.45
N ALA A 62 12.77 -14.26 -7.26
CA ALA A 62 12.83 -12.79 -7.29
C ALA A 62 12.53 -12.18 -5.91
N TRP A 63 11.49 -12.69 -5.23
CA TRP A 63 11.14 -12.26 -3.87
C TRP A 63 12.29 -12.45 -2.88
N LYS A 64 12.98 -13.60 -2.92
CA LYS A 64 14.16 -13.88 -2.07
C LYS A 64 15.33 -12.92 -2.34
N LEU A 65 15.41 -12.37 -3.54
CA LEU A 65 16.40 -11.36 -3.93
C LEU A 65 15.93 -9.92 -3.62
N GLY A 66 14.80 -9.73 -2.92
CA GLY A 66 14.23 -8.42 -2.63
C GLY A 66 13.59 -7.72 -3.85
N ILE A 67 13.37 -8.47 -4.95
CA ILE A 67 12.71 -7.97 -6.16
C ILE A 67 11.21 -8.25 -6.04
N HIS A 68 10.43 -7.22 -5.73
CA HIS A 68 8.98 -7.33 -5.63
C HIS A 68 8.34 -7.07 -6.99
N MET A 69 7.86 -8.15 -7.62
CA MET A 69 7.22 -8.10 -8.93
C MET A 69 5.80 -7.55 -8.80
N ASP A 70 5.45 -6.62 -9.67
CA ASP A 70 4.11 -6.06 -9.80
C ASP A 70 3.25 -6.97 -10.70
N THR A 71 2.68 -8.03 -10.13
CA THR A 71 1.89 -9.03 -10.88
C THR A 71 0.49 -8.55 -11.21
N GLU A 72 -0.02 -7.58 -10.46
CA GLU A 72 -1.39 -7.06 -10.60
C GLU A 72 -1.43 -5.71 -11.35
N ALA A 73 -0.34 -5.33 -12.00
CA ALA A 73 -0.21 -4.06 -12.70
C ALA A 73 -0.58 -2.84 -11.85
N VAL A 74 -0.22 -2.89 -10.55
CA VAL A 74 -0.53 -1.82 -9.58
C VAL A 74 0.00 -0.48 -10.06
N ASN A 75 1.24 -0.46 -10.58
CA ASN A 75 1.89 0.78 -10.98
C ASN A 75 1.24 1.46 -12.19
N GLU A 76 0.58 0.70 -13.04
CA GLU A 76 -0.12 1.21 -14.23
C GLU A 76 -1.57 1.57 -13.90
N SER A 77 -2.25 0.69 -13.16
CA SER A 77 -3.69 0.80 -12.91
C SER A 77 -4.05 1.79 -11.81
N LEU A 78 -3.19 1.94 -10.79
CA LEU A 78 -3.53 2.66 -9.58
C LEU A 78 -3.81 4.17 -9.81
N PRO A 79 -3.04 4.91 -10.62
CA PRO A 79 -3.33 6.31 -10.89
C PRO A 79 -4.68 6.51 -11.61
N GLU A 80 -5.02 5.64 -12.58
CA GLU A 80 -6.29 5.70 -13.31
C GLU A 80 -7.48 5.38 -12.39
N LYS A 81 -7.34 4.37 -11.52
CA LYS A 81 -8.36 4.05 -10.51
C LYS A 81 -8.55 5.21 -9.53
N ALA A 82 -7.46 5.80 -9.05
CA ALA A 82 -7.52 6.95 -8.17
C ALA A 82 -8.23 8.14 -8.83
N LYS A 83 -7.91 8.43 -10.09
CA LYS A 83 -8.58 9.49 -10.86
C LYS A 83 -10.07 9.24 -11.04
N ALA A 84 -10.46 8.00 -11.35
CA ALA A 84 -11.87 7.63 -11.55
C ALA A 84 -12.67 7.65 -10.25
N PHE A 85 -12.09 7.16 -9.16
CA PHE A 85 -12.73 7.07 -7.87
C PHE A 85 -12.71 8.40 -7.09
N ALA A 86 -11.74 9.28 -7.34
CA ALA A 86 -11.50 10.54 -6.63
C ALA A 86 -11.51 10.37 -5.10
N PRO A 87 -10.57 9.63 -4.51
CA PRO A 87 -10.52 9.34 -3.08
C PRO A 87 -10.09 10.55 -2.26
N ASP A 88 -10.53 10.59 -0.99
CA ASP A 88 -9.97 11.48 0.04
C ASP A 88 -8.66 10.90 0.60
N ILE A 89 -8.56 9.56 0.64
CA ILE A 89 -7.42 8.82 1.17
C ILE A 89 -7.06 7.70 0.22
N ILE A 90 -5.77 7.60 -0.12
CA ILE A 90 -5.17 6.44 -0.79
C ILE A 90 -4.35 5.70 0.25
N TRP A 91 -4.86 4.56 0.71
CA TRP A 91 -4.23 3.75 1.75
C TRP A 91 -3.51 2.57 1.11
N ILE A 92 -2.19 2.51 1.22
CA ILE A 92 -1.35 1.48 0.62
C ILE A 92 -0.68 0.65 1.72
N GLU A 93 -1.03 -0.64 1.79
CA GLU A 93 -0.37 -1.57 2.70
C GLU A 93 0.89 -2.16 2.09
N LYS A 94 1.97 -2.17 2.88
CA LYS A 94 3.27 -2.75 2.48
C LYS A 94 3.87 -2.24 1.18
N GLY A 95 3.34 -1.39 0.43
CA GLY A 95 3.73 -0.76 -0.83
C GLY A 95 5.05 -1.16 -1.53
N ASN A 96 5.58 -2.37 -1.28
CA ASN A 96 6.90 -2.82 -1.75
C ASN A 96 7.03 -2.86 -3.27
N MET A 97 5.94 -3.07 -4.01
CA MET A 97 5.90 -3.03 -5.48
C MET A 97 5.61 -1.64 -6.02
N VAL A 98 5.12 -0.71 -5.19
CA VAL A 98 4.73 0.63 -5.62
C VAL A 98 5.98 1.48 -5.87
N ARG A 99 6.10 2.01 -7.07
CA ARG A 99 7.26 2.79 -7.50
C ARG A 99 7.10 4.26 -7.14
N PRO A 100 8.20 5.00 -6.90
CA PRO A 100 8.14 6.45 -6.64
C PRO A 100 7.34 7.21 -7.70
N ARG A 101 7.53 6.89 -8.99
CA ARG A 101 6.80 7.51 -10.10
C ARG A 101 5.28 7.31 -10.01
N THR A 102 4.84 6.18 -9.46
CA THR A 102 3.41 5.89 -9.25
C THR A 102 2.84 6.77 -8.15
N LEU A 103 3.57 6.94 -7.04
CA LEU A 103 3.18 7.86 -5.97
C LEU A 103 3.10 9.31 -6.46
N MET A 104 4.06 9.74 -7.30
CA MET A 104 4.00 11.06 -7.93
C MET A 104 2.76 11.20 -8.84
N ALA A 105 2.48 10.19 -9.67
CA ALA A 105 1.30 10.18 -10.54
C ALA A 105 -0.01 10.20 -9.73
N LEU A 106 -0.05 9.61 -8.54
CA LEU A 106 -1.20 9.70 -7.63
C LEU A 106 -1.39 11.13 -7.09
N HIS A 107 -0.32 11.84 -6.74
CA HIS A 107 -0.42 13.26 -6.37
C HIS A 107 -0.94 14.12 -7.52
N ASP A 108 -0.50 13.85 -8.74
CA ASP A 108 -0.98 14.56 -9.94
C ASP A 108 -2.45 14.24 -10.24
N ALA A 109 -2.86 12.99 -10.10
CA ALA A 109 -4.23 12.53 -10.35
C ALA A 109 -5.23 13.00 -9.28
N CYS A 110 -4.80 13.07 -8.02
CA CYS A 110 -5.65 13.38 -6.87
C CYS A 110 -4.92 14.34 -5.90
N PRO A 111 -4.71 15.62 -6.26
CA PRO A 111 -3.88 16.54 -5.49
C PRO A 111 -4.41 16.87 -4.10
N GLY A 112 -5.70 16.59 -3.82
CA GLY A 112 -6.34 16.76 -2.51
C GLY A 112 -6.32 15.50 -1.64
N ALA A 113 -5.92 14.33 -2.18
CA ALA A 113 -5.94 13.08 -1.46
C ALA A 113 -4.72 12.94 -0.53
N ILE A 114 -4.94 12.30 0.63
CA ILE A 114 -3.86 11.90 1.53
C ILE A 114 -3.35 10.52 1.09
N ILE A 115 -2.09 10.43 0.68
CA ILE A 115 -1.45 9.15 0.36
C ILE A 115 -0.79 8.62 1.63
N ALA A 116 -1.34 7.52 2.17
CA ALA A 116 -0.90 6.90 3.40
C ALA A 116 -0.27 5.54 3.13
N SER A 117 0.89 5.28 3.74
CA SER A 117 1.48 3.95 3.84
C SER A 117 1.16 3.33 5.17
N TYR A 118 0.93 2.01 5.21
CA TYR A 118 0.79 1.24 6.44
C TYR A 118 1.57 -0.07 6.38
N SER A 119 2.29 -0.40 7.45
CA SER A 119 2.92 -1.72 7.59
C SER A 119 2.93 -2.20 9.04
N GLU A 120 2.74 -3.51 9.21
CA GLU A 120 2.91 -4.21 10.48
C GLU A 120 4.32 -4.76 10.66
N ASP A 121 5.10 -4.83 9.58
CA ASP A 121 6.47 -5.31 9.61
C ASP A 121 7.43 -4.21 10.04
N ASP A 122 8.61 -4.63 10.49
CA ASP A 122 9.74 -3.74 10.66
C ASP A 122 10.27 -3.32 9.28
N MET A 123 9.79 -2.17 8.80
CA MET A 123 10.14 -1.66 7.47
C MET A 123 11.50 -0.97 7.42
N TYR A 124 12.15 -0.75 8.55
CA TYR A 124 13.55 -0.32 8.56
C TYR A 124 14.49 -1.49 8.22
N ASN A 125 14.11 -2.71 8.55
CA ASN A 125 14.85 -3.91 8.18
C ASN A 125 14.84 -4.10 6.63
N PRO A 126 16.01 -4.17 5.98
CA PRO A 126 16.10 -4.35 4.51
C PRO A 126 15.42 -5.60 3.95
N ILE A 127 15.22 -6.62 4.78
CA ILE A 127 14.55 -7.87 4.37
C ILE A 127 13.05 -7.63 4.12
N ASN A 128 12.44 -6.69 4.84
CA ASN A 128 11.01 -6.41 4.79
C ASN A 128 10.63 -5.33 3.78
N ARG A 129 11.59 -4.53 3.31
CA ARG A 129 11.34 -3.44 2.36
C ARG A 129 12.05 -3.65 1.03
N SER A 130 11.43 -3.16 -0.02
CA SER A 130 12.07 -3.04 -1.34
C SER A 130 12.79 -1.70 -1.48
N LEU A 131 13.69 -1.63 -2.47
CA LEU A 131 14.31 -0.37 -2.87
C LEU A 131 13.26 0.64 -3.41
N ALA A 132 12.19 0.13 -4.07
CA ALA A 132 11.09 0.96 -4.54
C ALA A 132 10.36 1.62 -3.36
N TYR A 133 10.01 0.84 -2.32
CA TYR A 133 9.39 1.36 -1.10
C TYR A 133 10.28 2.43 -0.44
N GLN A 134 11.56 2.12 -0.21
CA GLN A 134 12.49 3.06 0.41
C GLN A 134 12.58 4.39 -0.36
N ARG A 135 12.71 4.33 -1.68
CA ARG A 135 12.76 5.55 -2.52
C ARG A 135 11.40 6.27 -2.60
N GLY A 136 10.33 5.56 -2.31
CA GLY A 136 8.96 6.06 -2.30
C GLY A 136 8.57 6.79 -1.01
N LEU A 137 9.26 6.55 0.12
CA LEU A 137 8.89 7.07 1.44
C LEU A 137 8.58 8.57 1.44
N LYS A 138 9.43 9.37 0.85
CA LYS A 138 9.28 10.84 0.75
C LYS A 138 8.06 11.32 -0.07
N HIS A 139 7.36 10.43 -0.74
CA HIS A 139 6.17 10.72 -1.54
C HIS A 139 4.87 10.31 -0.84
N TYR A 140 4.94 9.70 0.33
CA TYR A 140 3.76 9.52 1.18
C TYR A 140 3.52 10.79 2.01
N ASN A 141 2.26 11.13 2.23
CA ASN A 141 1.90 12.21 3.15
C ASN A 141 2.04 11.75 4.61
N VAL A 142 1.83 10.44 4.85
CA VAL A 142 1.95 9.84 6.18
C VAL A 142 2.35 8.37 6.06
N VAL A 143 3.20 7.92 6.96
CA VAL A 143 3.64 6.53 7.08
C VAL A 143 3.24 6.01 8.45
N PHE A 144 2.31 5.06 8.48
CA PHE A 144 1.89 4.38 9.71
C PHE A 144 2.66 3.08 9.89
N VAL A 145 3.16 2.86 11.08
CA VAL A 145 3.91 1.66 11.45
C VAL A 145 3.37 1.10 12.78
N SER A 146 3.34 -0.22 12.89
CA SER A 146 2.96 -0.87 14.16
C SER A 146 4.16 -1.07 15.10
N LYS A 147 5.37 -0.91 14.60
CA LYS A 147 6.61 -0.99 15.39
C LYS A 147 7.02 0.41 15.79
N SER A 148 6.84 0.77 17.06
CA SER A 148 7.12 2.14 17.57
C SER A 148 8.54 2.61 17.26
N PHE A 149 9.53 1.71 17.33
CA PHE A 149 10.92 2.04 17.03
C PHE A 149 11.12 2.45 15.55
N ASN A 150 10.28 2.00 14.61
CA ASN A 150 10.37 2.48 13.22
C ASN A 150 10.07 3.98 13.07
N ALA A 151 9.45 4.61 14.06
CA ALA A 151 9.20 6.05 14.08
C ALA A 151 10.36 6.87 14.67
N ASP A 152 11.41 6.22 15.19
CA ASP A 152 12.58 6.89 15.72
C ASP A 152 13.38 7.56 14.59
N LYS A 153 14.05 8.68 14.90
CA LYS A 153 14.73 9.51 13.89
C LYS A 153 15.80 8.77 13.08
N GLU A 154 16.41 7.78 13.69
CA GLU A 154 17.46 6.93 13.12
C GLU A 154 16.92 5.82 12.21
N GLU A 155 15.62 5.59 12.23
CA GLU A 155 14.91 4.51 11.53
C GLU A 155 14.26 5.01 10.22
N LEU A 156 12.95 4.81 10.02
CA LEU A 156 12.28 5.22 8.77
C LEU A 156 12.40 6.71 8.45
N PRO A 157 12.34 7.64 9.43
CA PRO A 157 12.58 9.05 9.13
C PRO A 157 13.97 9.31 8.51
N SER A 158 15.01 8.57 8.90
CA SER A 158 16.34 8.67 8.29
C SER A 158 16.37 8.25 6.82
N LEU A 159 15.38 7.48 6.38
CA LEU A 159 15.22 7.02 5.00
C LEU A 159 14.27 7.92 4.19
N GLY A 160 13.71 8.96 4.80
CA GLY A 160 12.86 9.96 4.15
C GLY A 160 11.35 9.79 4.39
N ALA A 161 10.94 9.04 5.43
CA ALA A 161 9.54 8.94 5.86
C ALA A 161 9.08 10.24 6.56
#